data_8d69e2ed70a6d9d1c73da418335f8971
#
_entry.id   8d69e2ed70a6d9d1c73da418335f8971
#
_cell.length_a   1.000
_cell.length_b   1.000
_cell.length_c   1.000
_cell.angle_alpha   90.00
_cell.angle_beta   90.00
_cell.angle_gamma   90.00
#
_symmetry.space_group_name_H-M   'P 1'
#
loop_
_entity.id
_entity.type
_entity.pdbx_description
1 polymer ?
#
loop_
_entity_poly.entity_id
_entity_poly.type
_entity_poly.pdbx_seq_one_letter_code
_entity_poly.pdbx_strand_id
1 'polypeptide(L)'
;QTKAYGLGLKFYFVGAEVLSKMPLCTAAKKVLDPLSEKYHQEFYFAIPFLASKEEPKIIIVYATNNFDKTFISAGAIISAHALAIGQCILANMSDSELLTIKDSPLEKFTLETLDNWKDLEHKIARIRDKNVAISENSYKNKVIDIAVAVYDSMHYPIGAVGIIGDALDIKELNYEQPIRKMHAASAKISENL
;
A
#
# COMPACT_ATOMS: atom_id res chain seq x y z
N GLN A 1 22.98 -1.39 -36.15
CA GLN A 1 22.24 -0.38 -35.35
C GLN A 1 20.98 -1.05 -34.84
N THR A 2 20.91 -1.35 -33.55
CA THR A 2 19.69 -1.82 -32.88
C THR A 2 18.75 -0.62 -32.77
N LYS A 3 17.58 -0.70 -33.42
CA LYS A 3 16.50 0.28 -33.22
C LYS A 3 15.92 0.09 -31.81
N ALA A 4 16.29 0.94 -30.86
CA ALA A 4 15.67 0.99 -29.55
C ALA A 4 14.37 1.81 -29.65
N TYR A 5 13.25 1.22 -29.21
CA TYR A 5 11.97 1.90 -29.08
C TYR A 5 11.76 2.22 -27.58
N GLY A 6 11.39 3.46 -27.28
CA GLY A 6 11.02 3.90 -25.93
C GLY A 6 9.56 4.33 -25.88
N LEU A 7 8.93 4.19 -24.71
CA LEU A 7 7.59 4.72 -24.47
C LEU A 7 7.65 6.24 -24.48
N GLY A 8 6.84 6.87 -25.35
CA GLY A 8 6.74 8.33 -25.40
C GLY A 8 5.92 8.89 -24.25
N LEU A 9 6.11 10.17 -23.93
CA LEU A 9 5.45 10.89 -22.83
C LEU A 9 3.91 10.83 -22.88
N LYS A 10 3.32 10.59 -24.05
CA LYS A 10 1.87 10.40 -24.21
C LYS A 10 1.32 9.25 -23.38
N PHE A 11 2.07 8.18 -23.15
CA PHE A 11 1.63 7.05 -22.30
C PHE A 11 1.54 7.46 -20.83
N TYR A 12 2.42 8.34 -20.36
CA TYR A 12 2.32 8.91 -19.02
C TYR A 12 1.02 9.72 -18.87
N PHE A 13 0.67 10.56 -19.82
CA PHE A 13 -0.59 11.32 -19.76
C PHE A 13 -1.82 10.43 -19.76
N VAL A 14 -1.84 9.38 -20.58
CA VAL A 14 -2.95 8.41 -20.59
C VAL A 14 -3.06 7.69 -19.23
N GLY A 15 -1.94 7.24 -18.68
CA GLY A 15 -1.94 6.58 -17.36
C GLY A 15 -2.41 7.51 -16.23
N ALA A 16 -1.93 8.74 -16.20
CA ALA A 16 -2.34 9.73 -15.22
C ALA A 16 -3.84 10.08 -15.34
N GLU A 17 -4.37 10.16 -16.58
CA GLU A 17 -5.79 10.41 -16.81
C GLU A 17 -6.65 9.23 -16.35
N VAL A 18 -6.21 7.99 -16.59
CA VAL A 18 -6.89 6.78 -16.08
C VAL A 18 -6.98 6.81 -14.56
N LEU A 19 -5.86 7.03 -13.87
CA LEU A 19 -5.84 7.11 -12.40
C LEU A 19 -6.75 8.22 -11.89
N SER A 20 -6.72 9.41 -12.50
CA SER A 20 -7.54 10.55 -12.06
C SER A 20 -9.04 10.32 -12.19
N LYS A 21 -9.46 9.45 -13.11
CA LYS A 21 -10.88 9.12 -13.37
C LYS A 21 -11.34 7.84 -12.67
N MET A 22 -10.45 7.10 -12.03
CA MET A 22 -10.84 5.92 -11.25
C MET A 22 -11.71 6.33 -10.05
N PRO A 23 -12.92 5.77 -9.88
CA PRO A 23 -13.76 6.05 -8.72
C PRO A 23 -13.02 5.87 -7.40
N LEU A 24 -12.20 4.84 -7.33
CA LEU A 24 -11.32 4.52 -6.19
C LEU A 24 -10.38 5.68 -5.81
N CYS A 25 -9.73 6.29 -6.81
CA CYS A 25 -8.84 7.43 -6.57
C CYS A 25 -9.62 8.66 -6.08
N THR A 26 -10.81 8.89 -6.63
CA THR A 26 -11.68 9.98 -6.21
C THR A 26 -12.18 9.78 -4.77
N ALA A 27 -12.59 8.56 -4.42
CA ALA A 27 -13.00 8.20 -3.07
C ALA A 27 -11.82 8.35 -2.08
N ALA A 28 -10.65 7.80 -2.42
CA ALA A 28 -9.45 7.92 -1.61
C ALA A 28 -9.07 9.39 -1.38
N LYS A 29 -9.04 10.22 -2.42
CA LYS A 29 -8.73 11.65 -2.33
C LYS A 29 -9.62 12.38 -1.33
N LYS A 30 -10.93 12.22 -1.43
CA LYS A 30 -11.90 12.88 -0.54
C LYS A 30 -11.67 12.57 0.94
N VAL A 31 -11.17 11.37 1.23
CA VAL A 31 -10.98 10.89 2.61
C VAL A 31 -9.56 11.18 3.11
N LEU A 32 -8.55 11.00 2.26
CA LEU A 32 -7.15 11.04 2.69
C LEU A 32 -6.56 12.46 2.72
N ASP A 33 -6.96 13.38 1.83
CA ASP A 33 -6.45 14.75 1.83
C ASP A 33 -6.73 15.46 3.17
N PRO A 34 -7.97 15.45 3.72
CA PRO A 34 -8.22 16.07 5.02
C PRO A 34 -7.46 15.43 6.18
N LEU A 35 -7.16 14.12 6.09
CA LEU A 35 -6.35 13.44 7.09
C LEU A 35 -4.88 13.88 6.99
N SER A 36 -4.36 13.97 5.78
CA SER A 36 -2.98 14.43 5.52
C SER A 36 -2.76 15.84 6.02
N GLU A 37 -3.67 16.77 5.71
CA GLU A 37 -3.62 18.16 6.21
C GLU A 37 -3.65 18.22 7.75
N LYS A 38 -4.50 17.41 8.39
CA LYS A 38 -4.67 17.40 9.84
C LYS A 38 -3.49 16.81 10.60
N TYR A 39 -2.91 15.73 10.09
CA TYR A 39 -1.87 14.97 10.81
C TYR A 39 -0.47 15.27 10.31
N HIS A 40 -0.33 16.06 9.24
CA HIS A 40 0.94 16.36 8.58
C HIS A 40 1.74 15.10 8.24
N GLN A 41 1.03 14.04 7.80
CA GLN A 41 1.59 12.75 7.41
C GLN A 41 1.13 12.38 6.01
N GLU A 42 1.90 11.52 5.34
CA GLU A 42 1.58 11.01 4.02
C GLU A 42 0.60 9.83 4.14
N PHE A 43 -0.53 9.94 3.47
CA PHE A 43 -1.54 8.89 3.36
C PHE A 43 -1.60 8.38 1.93
N TYR A 44 -1.86 7.10 1.74
CA TYR A 44 -1.85 6.51 0.42
C TYR A 44 -2.81 5.32 0.32
N PHE A 45 -3.17 5.00 -0.92
CA PHE A 45 -4.03 3.88 -1.26
C PHE A 45 -3.35 3.02 -2.33
N ALA A 46 -3.37 1.71 -2.14
CA ALA A 46 -2.80 0.75 -3.08
C ALA A 46 -3.77 -0.36 -3.40
N ILE A 47 -3.61 -0.92 -4.60
CA ILE A 47 -4.31 -2.11 -5.06
C ILE A 47 -3.30 -3.20 -5.43
N PRO A 48 -3.70 -4.48 -5.45
CA PRO A 48 -2.82 -5.56 -5.90
C PRO A 48 -2.41 -5.36 -7.36
N PHE A 49 -1.13 -5.61 -7.64
CA PHE A 49 -0.56 -5.67 -8.99
C PHE A 49 0.13 -7.02 -9.13
N LEU A 50 -0.68 -8.06 -9.35
CA LEU A 50 -0.20 -9.43 -9.35
C LEU A 50 0.03 -9.91 -10.78
N ALA A 51 1.29 -10.15 -11.12
CA ALA A 51 1.67 -10.97 -12.26
C ALA A 51 1.93 -12.41 -11.75
N SER A 52 1.33 -13.40 -12.37
CA SER A 52 1.50 -14.81 -11.95
C SER A 52 2.97 -15.24 -12.01
N LYS A 53 3.47 -15.89 -10.96
CA LYS A 53 4.83 -16.43 -10.79
C LYS A 53 5.96 -15.41 -10.62
N GLU A 54 5.65 -14.14 -10.52
CA GLU A 54 6.62 -13.09 -10.18
C GLU A 54 6.48 -12.69 -8.71
N GLU A 55 7.43 -11.91 -8.22
CA GLU A 55 7.32 -11.28 -6.91
C GLU A 55 5.99 -10.53 -6.78
N PRO A 56 5.21 -10.72 -5.69
CA PRO A 56 3.95 -10.04 -5.52
C PRO A 56 4.19 -8.53 -5.36
N LYS A 57 3.52 -7.74 -6.18
CA LYS A 57 3.62 -6.27 -6.21
C LYS A 57 2.29 -5.61 -5.95
N ILE A 58 2.36 -4.37 -5.53
CA ILE A 58 1.24 -3.45 -5.41
C ILE A 58 1.48 -2.23 -6.29
N ILE A 59 0.41 -1.59 -6.74
CA ILE A 59 0.49 -0.28 -7.37
C ILE A 59 -0.16 0.76 -6.46
N ILE A 60 0.53 1.86 -6.23
CA ILE A 60 0.00 3.01 -5.50
C ILE A 60 -0.91 3.78 -6.45
N VAL A 61 -2.20 3.77 -6.21
CA VAL A 61 -3.17 4.49 -7.06
C VAL A 61 -3.46 5.90 -6.58
N TYR A 62 -3.26 6.16 -5.29
CA TYR A 62 -3.37 7.49 -4.70
C TYR A 62 -2.34 7.70 -3.58
N ALA A 63 -1.75 8.89 -3.52
CA ALA A 63 -0.90 9.34 -2.42
C ALA A 63 -1.07 10.85 -2.21
N THR A 64 -1.08 11.29 -0.95
CA THR A 64 -1.10 12.70 -0.59
C THR A 64 0.34 13.23 -0.63
N ASN A 65 0.63 14.17 -1.54
CA ASN A 65 1.99 14.68 -1.77
C ASN A 65 2.16 16.12 -1.25
N ASN A 66 1.78 16.39 -0.01
CA ASN A 66 1.71 17.75 0.52
C ASN A 66 2.91 18.16 1.37
N PHE A 67 4.01 17.40 1.39
CA PHE A 67 5.13 17.62 2.31
C PHE A 67 6.49 17.62 1.60
N ASP A 68 7.48 18.20 2.25
CA ASP A 68 8.87 18.29 1.76
C ASP A 68 9.54 16.91 1.56
N LYS A 69 9.03 15.88 2.24
CA LYS A 69 9.50 14.50 2.11
C LYS A 69 8.36 13.65 1.56
N THR A 70 8.52 13.19 0.33
CA THR A 70 7.63 12.19 -0.27
C THR A 70 8.24 10.80 -0.11
N PHE A 71 7.53 9.91 0.59
CA PHE A 71 7.94 8.51 0.76
C PHE A 71 7.43 7.64 -0.38
N ILE A 72 6.20 7.92 -0.87
CA ILE A 72 5.47 7.13 -1.85
C ILE A 72 4.82 8.06 -2.87
N SER A 73 4.77 7.65 -4.13
CA SER A 73 4.12 8.41 -5.21
C SER A 73 3.06 7.58 -5.91
N ALA A 74 1.99 8.22 -6.35
CA ALA A 74 1.00 7.58 -7.20
C ALA A 74 1.64 7.06 -8.50
N GLY A 75 1.26 5.86 -8.93
CA GLY A 75 1.86 5.15 -10.07
C GLY A 75 3.08 4.29 -9.70
N ALA A 76 3.62 4.39 -8.48
CA ALA A 76 4.72 3.53 -8.05
C ALA A 76 4.26 2.07 -7.93
N ILE A 77 5.08 1.15 -8.42
CA ILE A 77 4.92 -0.30 -8.28
C ILE A 77 5.98 -0.77 -7.30
N ILE A 78 5.55 -1.42 -6.21
CA ILE A 78 6.41 -1.76 -5.08
C ILE A 78 6.15 -3.21 -4.67
N SER A 79 7.19 -3.90 -4.20
CA SER A 79 7.10 -5.25 -3.65
C SER A 79 6.15 -5.30 -2.45
N ALA A 80 5.13 -6.17 -2.52
CA ALA A 80 4.05 -6.18 -1.53
C ALA A 80 4.53 -6.54 -0.11
N HIS A 81 5.56 -7.39 0.01
CA HIS A 81 6.10 -7.80 1.31
C HIS A 81 6.86 -6.68 2.04
N ALA A 82 7.33 -5.66 1.30
CA ALA A 82 8.20 -4.62 1.86
C ALA A 82 7.45 -3.54 2.67
N LEU A 83 6.17 -3.32 2.39
CA LEU A 83 5.33 -2.31 3.04
C LEU A 83 4.14 -2.92 3.77
N ALA A 84 3.69 -2.29 4.85
CA ALA A 84 2.49 -2.72 5.58
C ALA A 84 1.26 -2.78 4.68
N ILE A 85 1.10 -1.82 3.76
CA ILE A 85 -0.03 -1.81 2.83
C ILE A 85 -0.04 -3.03 1.90
N GLY A 86 1.12 -3.45 1.41
CA GLY A 86 1.25 -4.66 0.60
C GLY A 86 1.06 -5.93 1.43
N GLN A 87 1.64 -6.00 2.63
CA GLN A 87 1.41 -7.10 3.58
C GLN A 87 -0.07 -7.22 3.95
N CYS A 88 -0.78 -6.09 4.09
CA CYS A 88 -2.21 -6.06 4.34
C CYS A 88 -3.01 -6.60 3.15
N ILE A 89 -2.65 -6.26 1.91
CA ILE A 89 -3.25 -6.80 0.69
C ILE A 89 -3.02 -8.32 0.62
N LEU A 90 -1.79 -8.79 0.84
CA LEU A 90 -1.48 -10.23 0.87
C LEU A 90 -2.29 -10.97 1.94
N ALA A 91 -2.48 -10.37 3.11
CA ALA A 91 -3.25 -10.97 4.20
C ALA A 91 -4.74 -11.16 3.86
N ASN A 92 -5.27 -10.35 2.95
CA ASN A 92 -6.66 -10.42 2.50
C ASN A 92 -6.88 -11.24 1.22
N MET A 93 -5.82 -11.78 0.66
CA MET A 93 -5.91 -12.78 -0.41
C MET A 93 -6.41 -14.12 0.14
N SER A 94 -7.09 -14.89 -0.69
CA SER A 94 -7.43 -16.27 -0.38
C SER A 94 -6.17 -17.14 -0.30
N ASP A 95 -6.23 -18.26 0.42
CA ASP A 95 -5.09 -19.18 0.51
C ASP A 95 -4.73 -19.77 -0.86
N SER A 96 -5.71 -19.94 -1.76
CA SER A 96 -5.47 -20.37 -3.13
C SER A 96 -4.68 -19.34 -3.95
N GLU A 97 -4.96 -18.06 -3.79
CA GLU A 97 -4.22 -16.98 -4.45
C GLU A 97 -2.79 -16.87 -3.88
N LEU A 98 -2.64 -16.95 -2.55
CA LEU A 98 -1.31 -16.95 -1.92
C LEU A 98 -0.44 -18.11 -2.40
N LEU A 99 -1.02 -19.29 -2.60
CA LEU A 99 -0.30 -20.45 -3.14
C LEU A 99 0.24 -20.22 -4.56
N THR A 100 -0.37 -19.36 -5.37
CA THR A 100 0.11 -19.06 -6.73
C THR A 100 1.37 -18.20 -6.75
N ILE A 101 1.62 -17.44 -5.69
CA ILE A 101 2.76 -16.53 -5.55
C ILE A 101 3.78 -17.02 -4.51
N LYS A 102 3.42 -18.04 -3.73
CA LYS A 102 4.32 -18.67 -2.76
C LYS A 102 5.60 -19.16 -3.47
N ASP A 103 6.71 -19.00 -2.79
CA ASP A 103 8.04 -19.32 -3.28
C ASP A 103 8.60 -18.39 -4.37
N SER A 104 7.89 -17.31 -4.71
CA SER A 104 8.48 -16.22 -5.50
C SER A 104 9.60 -15.53 -4.70
N PRO A 105 10.63 -14.98 -5.38
CA PRO A 105 11.69 -14.25 -4.68
C PRO A 105 11.13 -13.05 -3.94
N LEU A 106 11.64 -12.76 -2.75
CA LEU A 106 11.31 -11.58 -1.95
C LEU A 106 12.56 -10.69 -1.87
N GLU A 107 12.51 -9.53 -2.49
CA GLU A 107 13.64 -8.60 -2.54
C GLU A 107 13.95 -8.00 -1.15
N LYS A 108 15.20 -7.96 -0.77
CA LYS A 108 15.65 -7.37 0.50
C LYS A 108 16.01 -5.91 0.34
N PHE A 109 15.28 -5.00 0.98
CA PHE A 109 15.50 -3.55 0.94
C PHE A 109 16.34 -3.06 2.13
N THR A 110 16.13 -3.69 3.29
CA THR A 110 16.83 -3.35 4.54
C THR A 110 17.11 -4.62 5.34
N LEU A 111 17.71 -4.50 6.50
CA LEU A 111 17.90 -5.63 7.41
C LEU A 111 16.59 -6.16 7.99
N GLU A 112 15.55 -5.32 8.08
CA GLU A 112 14.23 -5.63 8.64
C GLU A 112 13.21 -6.10 7.58
N THR A 113 13.60 -6.12 6.29
CA THR A 113 12.72 -6.63 5.24
C THR A 113 12.50 -8.14 5.42
N LEU A 114 11.24 -8.57 5.37
CA LEU A 114 10.89 -9.99 5.34
C LEU A 114 11.31 -10.56 3.97
N ASP A 115 12.39 -11.31 3.94
CA ASP A 115 12.99 -11.86 2.71
C ASP A 115 12.76 -13.38 2.52
N ASN A 116 11.86 -13.96 3.33
CA ASN A 116 11.46 -15.35 3.21
C ASN A 116 9.97 -15.56 3.48
N TRP A 117 9.39 -16.54 2.82
CA TRP A 117 7.95 -16.83 2.89
C TRP A 117 7.47 -17.28 4.26
N LYS A 118 8.29 -17.99 5.02
CA LYS A 118 7.91 -18.47 6.36
C LYS A 118 7.59 -17.30 7.30
N ASP A 119 8.44 -16.30 7.33
CA ASP A 119 8.24 -15.13 8.18
C ASP A 119 7.11 -14.25 7.65
N LEU A 120 6.98 -14.14 6.32
CA LEU A 120 5.85 -13.43 5.70
C LEU A 120 4.51 -14.10 6.00
N GLU A 121 4.40 -15.43 5.95
CA GLU A 121 3.20 -16.18 6.33
C GLU A 121 2.81 -15.95 7.80
N HIS A 122 3.78 -15.96 8.72
CA HIS A 122 3.53 -15.61 10.12
C HIS A 122 3.03 -14.17 10.26
N LYS A 123 3.58 -13.25 9.49
CA LYS A 123 3.13 -11.85 9.48
C LYS A 123 1.71 -11.73 8.93
N ILE A 124 1.39 -12.41 7.84
CA ILE A 124 0.06 -12.48 7.23
C ILE A 124 -0.97 -13.01 8.24
N ALA A 125 -0.67 -14.11 8.94
CA ALA A 125 -1.56 -14.66 9.95
C ALA A 125 -1.86 -13.64 11.09
N ARG A 126 -0.84 -12.91 11.55
CA ARG A 126 -1.02 -11.86 12.57
C ARG A 126 -1.83 -10.67 12.05
N ILE A 127 -1.70 -10.30 10.78
CA ILE A 127 -2.48 -9.23 10.16
C ILE A 127 -3.95 -9.65 10.06
N ARG A 128 -4.23 -10.89 9.66
CA ARG A 128 -5.59 -11.46 9.62
C ARG A 128 -6.28 -11.43 10.99
N ASP A 129 -5.54 -11.75 12.05
CA ASP A 129 -6.05 -11.72 13.43
C ASP A 129 -6.35 -10.29 13.92
N LYS A 130 -5.45 -9.35 13.64
CA LYS A 130 -5.52 -7.96 14.13
C LYS A 130 -6.21 -6.97 13.22
N ASN A 131 -6.49 -7.35 11.96
CA ASN A 131 -7.02 -6.47 10.91
C ASN A 131 -6.20 -5.18 10.69
N VAL A 132 -4.90 -5.23 10.96
CA VAL A 132 -3.97 -4.12 10.75
C VAL A 132 -2.57 -4.66 10.47
N ALA A 133 -1.90 -4.05 9.51
CA ALA A 133 -0.50 -4.26 9.22
C ALA A 133 0.33 -3.09 9.74
N ILE A 134 1.47 -3.37 10.34
CA ILE A 134 2.48 -2.38 10.75
C ILE A 134 3.82 -2.87 10.26
N SER A 135 4.56 -2.03 9.56
CA SER A 135 5.90 -2.30 9.09
C SER A 135 6.85 -1.20 9.58
N GLU A 136 7.93 -1.60 10.21
CA GLU A 136 8.98 -0.69 10.67
C GLU A 136 10.28 -1.01 9.95
N ASN A 137 10.92 0.00 9.38
CA ASN A 137 12.21 -0.11 8.69
C ASN A 137 12.28 -1.13 7.54
N SER A 138 11.18 -1.72 7.09
CA SER A 138 11.19 -2.84 6.14
C SER A 138 11.46 -2.40 4.70
N TYR A 139 10.87 -1.31 4.24
CA TYR A 139 11.08 -0.74 2.91
C TYR A 139 12.26 0.25 2.90
N LYS A 140 12.37 1.08 3.94
CA LYS A 140 13.40 2.09 4.11
C LYS A 140 13.70 2.29 5.59
N ASN A 141 14.98 2.48 5.95
CA ASN A 141 15.37 2.77 7.32
C ASN A 141 14.69 4.03 7.86
N LYS A 142 14.30 4.00 9.14
CA LYS A 142 13.63 5.09 9.86
C LYS A 142 12.24 5.44 9.30
N VAL A 143 11.60 4.50 8.62
CA VAL A 143 10.24 4.66 8.09
C VAL A 143 9.31 3.67 8.77
N ILE A 144 8.15 4.14 9.19
CA ILE A 144 7.04 3.32 9.66
C ILE A 144 5.85 3.50 8.72
N ASP A 145 5.18 2.41 8.49
CA ASP A 145 4.03 2.28 7.63
C ASP A 145 2.96 1.46 8.36
N ILE A 146 1.72 1.96 8.40
CA ILE A 146 0.56 1.32 9.03
C ILE A 146 -0.56 1.27 8.01
N ALA A 147 -1.18 0.11 7.82
CA ALA A 147 -2.22 -0.08 6.82
C ALA A 147 -3.36 -0.98 7.27
N VAL A 148 -4.54 -0.75 6.68
CA VAL A 148 -5.73 -1.58 6.83
C VAL A 148 -6.35 -1.84 5.46
N ALA A 149 -7.04 -2.97 5.31
CA ALA A 149 -7.70 -3.33 4.07
C ALA A 149 -8.92 -2.45 3.79
N VAL A 150 -9.23 -2.27 2.51
CA VAL A 150 -10.46 -1.63 2.02
C VAL A 150 -11.26 -2.66 1.25
N TYR A 151 -12.56 -2.70 1.50
CA TYR A 151 -13.49 -3.66 0.91
C TYR A 151 -14.55 -2.94 0.08
N ASP A 152 -15.10 -3.63 -0.90
CA ASP A 152 -16.30 -3.16 -1.61
C ASP A 152 -17.58 -3.45 -0.80
N SER A 153 -18.73 -3.08 -1.37
CA SER A 153 -20.05 -3.30 -0.78
C SER A 153 -20.41 -4.80 -0.60
N MET A 154 -19.72 -5.70 -1.27
CA MET A 154 -19.88 -7.16 -1.14
C MET A 154 -18.85 -7.78 -0.19
N HIS A 155 -18.09 -6.94 0.55
CA HIS A 155 -16.99 -7.38 1.42
C HIS A 155 -15.83 -8.05 0.69
N TYR A 156 -15.62 -7.73 -0.58
CA TYR A 156 -14.45 -8.19 -1.32
C TYR A 156 -13.28 -7.22 -1.10
N PRO A 157 -12.07 -7.70 -0.78
CA PRO A 157 -10.91 -6.83 -0.58
C PRO A 157 -10.47 -6.24 -1.93
N ILE A 158 -10.53 -4.93 -2.06
CA ILE A 158 -10.19 -4.20 -3.29
C ILE A 158 -8.82 -3.53 -3.24
N GLY A 159 -8.25 -3.41 -2.05
CA GLY A 159 -6.96 -2.79 -1.82
C GLY A 159 -6.72 -2.51 -0.34
N ALA A 160 -5.85 -1.57 -0.07
CA ALA A 160 -5.56 -1.13 1.30
C ALA A 160 -5.28 0.38 1.35
N VAL A 161 -5.51 0.98 2.50
CA VAL A 161 -5.18 2.37 2.81
C VAL A 161 -4.17 2.41 3.93
N GLY A 162 -3.19 3.30 3.85
CA GLY A 162 -2.10 3.41 4.82
C GLY A 162 -1.66 4.83 5.11
N ILE A 163 -0.91 4.95 6.19
CA ILE A 163 -0.13 6.12 6.59
C ILE A 163 1.34 5.71 6.62
N ILE A 164 2.21 6.54 6.07
CA ILE A 164 3.65 6.33 6.06
C ILE A 164 4.37 7.61 6.49
N GLY A 165 5.44 7.47 7.22
CA GLY A 165 6.23 8.61 7.68
C GLY A 165 7.53 8.22 8.39
N ASP A 166 8.25 9.23 8.84
CA ASP A 166 9.41 9.04 9.71
C ASP A 166 9.02 8.28 10.99
N ALA A 167 9.86 7.36 11.42
CA ALA A 167 9.58 6.50 12.57
C ALA A 167 9.34 7.30 13.87
N LEU A 168 10.00 8.43 14.03
CA LEU A 168 9.79 9.31 15.19
C LEU A 168 8.40 9.94 15.17
N ASP A 169 8.03 10.53 14.03
CA ASP A 169 6.76 11.24 13.87
C ASP A 169 5.56 10.28 14.05
N ILE A 170 5.63 9.08 13.44
CA ILE A 170 4.56 8.08 13.57
C ILE A 170 4.45 7.53 15.00
N LYS A 171 5.59 7.34 15.70
CA LYS A 171 5.60 6.88 17.11
C LYS A 171 5.02 7.91 18.06
N GLU A 172 5.23 9.20 17.81
CA GLU A 172 4.64 10.28 18.61
C GLU A 172 3.11 10.32 18.52
N LEU A 173 2.51 9.84 17.40
CA LEU A 173 1.05 9.75 17.26
C LEU A 173 0.40 8.67 18.13
N ASN A 174 1.17 7.81 18.79
CA ASN A 174 0.70 6.60 19.45
C ASN A 174 -0.12 5.69 18.50
N TYR A 175 0.36 4.51 18.14
CA TYR A 175 -0.18 3.63 17.08
C TYR A 175 -1.71 3.41 17.11
N GLU A 176 -2.34 3.46 18.27
CA GLU A 176 -3.80 3.32 18.37
C GLU A 176 -4.57 4.40 17.59
N GLN A 177 -4.06 5.62 17.59
CA GLN A 177 -4.72 6.74 16.94
C GLN A 177 -4.66 6.62 15.41
N PRO A 178 -3.49 6.45 14.76
CA PRO A 178 -3.41 6.15 13.33
C PRO A 178 -4.25 4.93 12.92
N ILE A 179 -4.16 3.81 13.63
CA ILE A 179 -4.91 2.58 13.34
C ILE A 179 -6.42 2.87 13.29
N ARG A 180 -6.96 3.52 14.32
CA ARG A 180 -8.38 3.90 14.35
C ARG A 180 -8.77 4.82 13.19
N LYS A 181 -7.88 5.72 12.79
CA LYS A 181 -8.12 6.60 11.63
C LYS A 181 -8.08 5.86 10.31
N MET A 182 -7.19 4.87 10.17
CA MET A 182 -7.13 4.04 8.98
C MET A 182 -8.41 3.20 8.83
N HIS A 183 -8.92 2.60 9.89
CA HIS A 183 -10.21 1.89 9.84
C HIS A 183 -11.38 2.81 9.46
N ALA A 184 -11.44 4.02 10.02
CA ALA A 184 -12.45 5.00 9.64
C ALA A 184 -12.30 5.49 8.18
N ALA A 185 -11.07 5.63 7.69
CA ALA A 185 -10.79 5.98 6.31
C ALA A 185 -11.20 4.85 5.35
N SER A 186 -10.86 3.61 5.69
CA SER A 186 -11.26 2.42 4.92
C SER A 186 -12.78 2.36 4.74
N ALA A 187 -13.54 2.47 5.84
CA ALA A 187 -15.00 2.46 5.80
C ALA A 187 -15.56 3.57 4.90
N LYS A 188 -15.05 4.81 5.03
CA LYS A 188 -15.49 5.93 4.20
C LYS A 188 -15.13 5.79 2.72
N ILE A 189 -13.99 5.16 2.40
CA ILE A 189 -13.63 4.88 1.00
C ILE A 189 -14.61 3.84 0.44
N SER A 190 -14.90 2.76 1.18
CA SER A 190 -15.88 1.75 0.80
C SER A 190 -17.29 2.33 0.53
N GLU A 191 -17.75 3.27 1.38
CA GLU A 191 -19.05 3.95 1.23
C GLU A 191 -19.13 4.86 -0.01
N ASN A 192 -18.00 5.32 -0.54
CA ASN A 192 -17.93 6.22 -1.69
C ASN A 192 -17.67 5.50 -3.03
N LEU A 193 -17.66 4.16 -3.03
CA LEU A 193 -17.51 3.31 -4.23
C LEU A 193 -18.85 2.81 -4.73
#